data_5da57d9248a21b3c66174505f1554d51
#
_entry.id   5da57d9248a21b3c66174505f1554d51
#
_cell.length_a   1.000
_cell.length_b   1.000
_cell.length_c   1.000
_cell.angle_alpha   90.00
_cell.angle_beta   90.00
_cell.angle_gamma   90.00
#
_symmetry.space_group_name_H-M   'P 1'
#
loop_
_entity.id
_entity.type
_entity.pdbx_description
1 polymer ?
#
loop_
_entity_poly.entity_id
_entity_poly.type
_entity_poly.pdbx_seq_one_letter_code
_entity_poly.pdbx_strand_id
1 'polypeptide(L)'
;MVIYYDMQFLKLHITAVYMVDIAKISTCYNLKDNIKNLQYYRYIYYCVCGMENKNMSDINERICIAGAGPAGLTAAMYLEKKGYKNITVYEKSDRVGGKCYSPEYKGKRYEMGAMMGCPTYYTIKEVMDYIGMGHPAGPALDREFRDEKTGEVFNPVGKLESLSVLKQTKKFYKLLDKKYPGAAKNGHKGTSTELGEDFASLCDRFKTPKIKKLIINPYTSFGYGYMDEVPAAYVVKYLDKDTLTKFVTKDDLWCWKNGTQHIWELLSEKLNSNIKLNSEIKQVVRADGTVKVTTADGTEEYDKIIVTAPLEFMPEYFDATDKEKEYFSKIISNDYKVFVFTVKKYPKISAYLQGNMCRERAGHMMVYYHRWPGEEDQVITAYVLGDPERGITVDDCRKHVYEDMKMCGYEVDKMVNEQSWYYLPHLKPEDYKSGWYDEVESWQGKNNTYYAGEVMSFGDMEETAEYSKNLIERFF
;
A
#
# COMPACT_ATOMS: atom_id res chain seq x y z
N MET A 1 51.86 11.64 28.46
CA MET A 1 50.91 12.53 29.16
C MET A 1 50.36 13.64 28.25
N VAL A 2 51.14 14.17 27.33
CA VAL A 2 50.70 15.22 26.38
C VAL A 2 49.67 14.71 25.35
N ILE A 3 49.81 13.49 24.87
CA ILE A 3 48.88 12.88 23.87
C ILE A 3 47.47 12.61 24.45
N TYR A 4 47.36 12.40 25.76
CA TYR A 4 46.08 12.13 26.41
C TYR A 4 45.24 13.39 26.62
N TYR A 5 45.89 14.56 26.78
CA TYR A 5 45.22 15.86 26.90
C TYR A 5 44.64 16.34 25.55
N ASP A 6 45.35 16.09 24.46
CA ASP A 6 44.88 16.47 23.11
C ASP A 6 43.64 15.66 22.68
N MET A 7 43.58 14.39 23.08
CA MET A 7 42.39 13.54 22.78
C MET A 7 41.14 13.97 23.56
N GLN A 8 41.27 14.47 24.79
CA GLN A 8 40.11 15.00 25.52
C GLN A 8 39.63 16.35 24.96
N PHE A 9 40.57 17.20 24.52
CA PHE A 9 40.24 18.47 23.88
C PHE A 9 39.55 18.27 22.52
N LEU A 10 40.01 17.28 21.77
CA LEU A 10 39.37 16.88 20.50
C LEU A 10 37.94 16.31 20.72
N LYS A 11 37.73 15.49 21.76
CA LYS A 11 36.41 14.99 22.15
C LYS A 11 35.43 16.13 22.50
N LEU A 12 35.86 17.11 23.25
CA LEU A 12 35.05 18.28 23.64
C LEU A 12 34.72 19.19 22.44
N HIS A 13 35.67 19.39 21.52
CA HIS A 13 35.41 20.15 20.29
C HIS A 13 34.48 19.48 19.31
N ILE A 14 34.57 18.15 19.14
CA ILE A 14 33.68 17.37 18.30
C ILE A 14 32.26 17.36 18.88
N THR A 15 32.10 17.27 20.19
CA THR A 15 30.78 17.32 20.84
C THR A 15 30.14 18.72 20.73
N ALA A 16 30.92 19.79 20.80
CA ALA A 16 30.44 21.16 20.64
C ALA A 16 30.02 21.48 19.18
N VAL A 17 30.69 20.91 18.18
CA VAL A 17 30.37 21.08 16.76
C VAL A 17 29.09 20.34 16.38
N TYR A 18 28.75 19.24 17.06
CA TYR A 18 27.49 18.51 16.80
C TYR A 18 26.23 19.19 17.35
N MET A 19 26.40 20.14 18.27
CA MET A 19 25.28 20.96 18.80
C MET A 19 25.01 22.21 17.97
N VAL A 20 25.82 22.49 16.96
CA VAL A 20 25.61 23.60 16.03
C VAL A 20 25.03 23.07 14.75
N ASP A 21 23.75 23.40 14.51
CA ASP A 21 22.92 23.21 13.35
C ASP A 21 23.69 22.91 12.03
N ILE A 22 23.55 21.72 11.48
CA ILE A 22 24.16 21.27 10.21
C ILE A 22 23.92 22.28 9.07
N ALA A 23 22.85 23.05 9.13
CA ALA A 23 22.55 24.13 8.20
C ALA A 23 23.57 25.26 8.19
N LYS A 24 24.33 25.48 9.27
CA LYS A 24 25.37 26.54 9.35
C LYS A 24 26.75 26.09 8.82
N ILE A 25 26.99 24.78 8.78
CA ILE A 25 28.25 24.23 8.24
C ILE A 25 28.21 24.22 6.70
N SER A 26 27.04 24.06 6.09
CA SER A 26 26.89 24.09 4.63
C SER A 26 27.16 25.46 4.00
N THR A 27 27.11 26.55 4.78
CA THR A 27 27.35 27.92 4.32
C THR A 27 28.80 28.35 4.40
N CYS A 28 29.64 27.68 5.19
CA CYS A 28 31.06 28.04 5.35
C CYS A 28 32.03 27.30 4.44
N TYR A 29 31.63 26.19 3.84
CA TYR A 29 32.49 25.44 2.92
C TYR A 29 31.71 25.08 1.65
N ASN A 30 32.28 25.46 0.52
CA ASN A 30 31.76 25.18 -0.83
C ASN A 30 31.92 23.69 -1.14
N LEU A 31 31.08 22.82 -0.52
CA LEU A 31 31.12 21.34 -0.64
C LEU A 31 30.20 20.86 -1.75
N LYS A 32 30.48 21.24 -3.01
CA LYS A 32 29.83 20.65 -4.15
C LYS A 32 30.37 19.27 -4.59
N ASP A 33 31.51 18.85 -4.04
CA ASP A 33 32.16 17.59 -4.43
C ASP A 33 32.65 16.84 -3.20
N ASN A 34 31.87 15.88 -2.62
CA ASN A 34 32.42 14.67 -2.01
C ASN A 34 31.47 13.95 -1.02
N ILE A 35 30.53 13.19 -1.55
CA ILE A 35 29.79 12.17 -0.76
C ILE A 35 30.74 11.14 -0.13
N LYS A 36 31.88 10.85 -0.75
CA LYS A 36 32.91 9.94 -0.21
C LYS A 36 33.54 10.44 1.10
N ASN A 37 33.65 11.74 1.27
CA ASN A 37 34.24 12.32 2.50
C ASN A 37 33.27 12.24 3.69
N LEU A 38 31.95 12.30 3.49
CA LEU A 38 30.97 12.17 4.58
C LEU A 38 31.01 10.75 5.22
N GLN A 39 31.21 9.73 4.43
CA GLN A 39 31.37 8.35 4.94
C GLN A 39 32.69 8.19 5.70
N TYR A 40 33.76 8.81 5.23
CA TYR A 40 35.08 8.80 5.90
C TYR A 40 35.06 9.53 7.24
N TYR A 41 34.45 10.72 7.33
CA TYR A 41 34.29 11.45 8.58
C TYR A 41 33.34 10.75 9.56
N ARG A 42 32.32 10.07 9.08
CA ARG A 42 31.45 9.25 9.90
C ARG A 42 32.19 8.03 10.48
N TYR A 43 33.04 7.39 9.69
CA TYR A 43 33.91 6.29 10.12
C TYR A 43 34.91 6.76 11.21
N ILE A 44 35.58 7.90 11.02
CA ILE A 44 36.49 8.45 12.03
C ILE A 44 35.75 8.79 13.32
N TYR A 45 34.57 9.35 13.25
CA TYR A 45 33.74 9.65 14.41
C TYR A 45 33.45 8.41 15.25
N TYR A 46 33.04 7.32 14.62
CA TYR A 46 32.78 6.05 15.31
C TYR A 46 34.02 5.43 15.92
N CYS A 47 35.15 5.49 15.23
CA CYS A 47 36.42 4.98 15.76
C CYS A 47 36.93 5.77 16.95
N VAL A 48 36.76 7.11 16.96
CA VAL A 48 37.25 8.00 18.04
C VAL A 48 36.33 8.00 19.26
N CYS A 49 35.01 7.83 19.08
CA CYS A 49 34.04 7.88 20.17
C CYS A 49 33.87 6.58 20.94
N GLY A 50 34.46 5.46 20.48
CA GLY A 50 34.38 4.17 21.16
C GLY A 50 32.93 3.63 21.24
N MET A 51 32.04 4.14 20.37
CA MET A 51 30.72 3.54 20.21
C MET A 51 30.90 2.27 19.39
N GLU A 52 30.73 1.13 20.03
CA GLU A 52 30.65 -0.13 19.31
C GLU A 52 29.66 0.02 18.13
N ASN A 53 30.11 -0.41 16.98
CA ASN A 53 29.39 -0.36 15.71
C ASN A 53 28.15 -1.28 15.78
N LYS A 54 27.11 -0.89 16.51
CA LYS A 54 25.91 -1.73 16.65
C LYS A 54 25.03 -1.75 15.41
N ASN A 55 25.32 -0.96 14.35
CA ASN A 55 24.46 -0.92 13.16
C ASN A 55 25.19 -0.52 11.86
N MET A 56 26.37 -1.02 11.57
CA MET A 56 26.75 -1.16 10.15
C MET A 56 26.25 -2.52 9.69
N SER A 57 25.08 -2.56 9.09
CA SER A 57 24.59 -3.74 8.42
C SER A 57 25.61 -4.18 7.38
N ASP A 58 25.95 -5.47 7.35
CA ASP A 58 26.89 -6.00 6.35
C ASP A 58 26.20 -5.98 4.99
N ILE A 59 26.64 -5.10 4.10
CA ILE A 59 26.09 -5.01 2.72
C ILE A 59 26.29 -6.29 1.89
N ASN A 60 27.06 -7.27 2.39
CA ASN A 60 27.22 -8.58 1.77
C ASN A 60 26.23 -9.61 2.28
N GLU A 61 25.39 -9.28 3.27
CA GLU A 61 24.32 -10.17 3.73
C GLU A 61 23.45 -10.64 2.56
N ARG A 62 23.06 -11.90 2.61
CA ARG A 62 22.15 -12.54 1.66
C ARG A 62 20.72 -12.30 2.15
N ILE A 63 19.95 -11.55 1.39
CA ILE A 63 18.59 -11.14 1.77
C ILE A 63 17.58 -11.82 0.86
N CYS A 64 16.66 -12.57 1.46
CA CYS A 64 15.48 -13.10 0.80
C CYS A 64 14.32 -12.12 0.93
N ILE A 65 13.58 -11.92 -0.15
CA ILE A 65 12.30 -11.20 -0.15
C ILE A 65 11.20 -12.14 -0.66
N ALA A 66 10.17 -12.36 0.13
CA ALA A 66 9.02 -13.19 -0.23
C ALA A 66 7.91 -12.33 -0.82
N GLY A 67 7.76 -12.35 -2.14
CA GLY A 67 6.78 -11.60 -2.94
C GLY A 67 7.40 -10.51 -3.80
N ALA A 68 7.04 -10.46 -5.09
CA ALA A 68 7.44 -9.44 -6.06
C ALA A 68 6.31 -8.43 -6.35
N GLY A 69 5.49 -8.12 -5.35
CA GLY A 69 4.53 -7.00 -5.37
C GLY A 69 5.20 -5.66 -5.11
N PRO A 70 4.40 -4.56 -5.00
CA PRO A 70 4.90 -3.23 -4.70
C PRO A 70 5.83 -3.18 -3.47
N ALA A 71 5.46 -3.86 -2.38
CA ALA A 71 6.27 -3.93 -1.17
C ALA A 71 7.65 -4.56 -1.42
N GLY A 72 7.68 -5.74 -2.02
CA GLY A 72 8.93 -6.49 -2.22
C GLY A 72 9.90 -5.82 -3.18
N LEU A 73 9.40 -5.33 -4.31
CA LEU A 73 10.24 -4.65 -5.30
C LEU A 73 10.73 -3.28 -4.80
N THR A 74 9.93 -2.56 -4.01
CA THR A 74 10.37 -1.32 -3.36
C THR A 74 11.45 -1.63 -2.30
N ALA A 75 11.28 -2.68 -1.49
CA ALA A 75 12.30 -3.12 -0.55
C ALA A 75 13.62 -3.45 -1.27
N ALA A 76 13.57 -4.22 -2.36
CA ALA A 76 14.74 -4.54 -3.18
C ALA A 76 15.43 -3.27 -3.70
N MET A 77 14.66 -2.31 -4.24
CA MET A 77 15.20 -1.04 -4.74
C MET A 77 15.93 -0.27 -3.64
N TYR A 78 15.37 -0.16 -2.45
CA TYR A 78 15.99 0.61 -1.36
C TYR A 78 17.18 -0.14 -0.74
N LEU A 79 17.18 -1.48 -0.72
CA LEU A 79 18.35 -2.28 -0.37
C LEU A 79 19.50 -2.03 -1.35
N GLU A 80 19.25 -2.07 -2.66
CA GLU A 80 20.26 -1.75 -3.68
C GLU A 80 20.78 -0.32 -3.55
N LYS A 81 19.91 0.67 -3.29
CA LYS A 81 20.31 2.05 -3.02
C LYS A 81 21.24 2.17 -1.79
N LYS A 82 21.11 1.27 -0.81
CA LYS A 82 22.01 1.18 0.35
C LYS A 82 23.29 0.38 0.10
N GLY A 83 23.41 -0.26 -1.06
CA GLY A 83 24.61 -0.98 -1.50
C GLY A 83 24.56 -2.50 -1.31
N TYR A 84 23.45 -3.08 -0.86
CA TYR A 84 23.26 -4.53 -0.80
C TYR A 84 23.28 -5.13 -2.21
N LYS A 85 23.93 -6.28 -2.36
CA LYS A 85 24.12 -6.93 -3.68
C LYS A 85 23.54 -8.33 -3.76
N ASN A 86 23.35 -8.98 -2.62
CA ASN A 86 22.95 -10.38 -2.54
C ASN A 86 21.44 -10.47 -2.19
N ILE A 87 20.59 -9.97 -3.07
CA ILE A 87 19.14 -9.91 -2.87
C ILE A 87 18.49 -10.92 -3.81
N THR A 88 17.66 -11.81 -3.27
CA THR A 88 16.79 -12.71 -4.04
C THR A 88 15.33 -12.45 -3.70
N VAL A 89 14.52 -12.21 -4.73
CA VAL A 89 13.08 -12.03 -4.61
C VAL A 89 12.38 -13.26 -5.16
N TYR A 90 11.55 -13.92 -4.36
CA TYR A 90 10.74 -15.06 -4.79
C TYR A 90 9.30 -14.63 -5.04
N GLU A 91 8.78 -14.99 -6.20
CA GLU A 91 7.38 -14.74 -6.59
C GLU A 91 6.76 -16.05 -7.08
N LYS A 92 5.60 -16.40 -6.54
CA LYS A 92 4.89 -17.63 -6.90
C LYS A 92 4.26 -17.60 -8.29
N SER A 93 3.87 -16.41 -8.75
CA SER A 93 3.25 -16.22 -10.08
C SER A 93 4.30 -16.08 -11.18
N ASP A 94 3.83 -16.09 -12.41
CA ASP A 94 4.62 -15.89 -13.63
C ASP A 94 4.91 -14.41 -13.93
N ARG A 95 4.49 -13.48 -13.04
CA ARG A 95 4.58 -12.03 -13.21
C ARG A 95 4.91 -11.30 -11.92
N VAL A 96 5.49 -10.13 -12.04
CA VAL A 96 5.65 -9.16 -10.96
C VAL A 96 4.41 -8.26 -10.81
N GLY A 97 4.36 -7.50 -9.73
CA GLY A 97 3.36 -6.46 -9.46
C GLY A 97 2.26 -6.83 -8.48
N GLY A 98 2.16 -8.12 -8.07
CA GLY A 98 1.14 -8.55 -7.11
C GLY A 98 -0.28 -8.15 -7.54
N LYS A 99 -0.98 -7.34 -6.72
CA LYS A 99 -2.33 -6.82 -7.02
C LYS A 99 -2.34 -5.64 -8.03
N CYS A 100 -1.18 -5.14 -8.44
CA CYS A 100 -1.05 -4.35 -9.67
C CYS A 100 -1.03 -5.31 -10.84
N TYR A 101 -2.20 -5.62 -11.39
CA TYR A 101 -2.36 -6.57 -12.47
C TYR A 101 -3.11 -5.93 -13.63
N SER A 102 -2.41 -5.77 -14.76
CA SER A 102 -2.89 -5.04 -15.92
C SER A 102 -2.77 -5.89 -17.19
N PRO A 103 -3.65 -6.90 -17.38
CA PRO A 103 -3.66 -7.70 -18.59
C PRO A 103 -4.10 -6.88 -19.81
N GLU A 104 -3.96 -7.48 -20.98
CA GLU A 104 -4.24 -6.81 -22.27
C GLU A 104 -5.53 -7.33 -22.91
N TYR A 105 -6.27 -6.42 -23.53
CA TYR A 105 -7.37 -6.72 -24.42
C TYR A 105 -7.28 -5.83 -25.68
N LYS A 106 -7.20 -6.44 -26.86
CA LYS A 106 -7.09 -5.74 -28.15
C LYS A 106 -6.02 -4.63 -28.14
N GLY A 107 -4.81 -4.94 -27.70
CA GLY A 107 -3.66 -4.03 -27.73
C GLY A 107 -3.66 -2.96 -26.63
N LYS A 108 -4.58 -3.01 -25.66
CA LYS A 108 -4.65 -2.06 -24.55
C LYS A 108 -4.78 -2.76 -23.21
N ARG A 109 -4.05 -2.26 -22.21
CA ARG A 109 -4.11 -2.79 -20.86
C ARG A 109 -5.32 -2.24 -20.10
N TYR A 110 -5.91 -3.09 -19.28
CA TYR A 110 -6.96 -2.75 -18.31
C TYR A 110 -6.54 -3.21 -16.91
N GLU A 111 -7.22 -2.74 -15.88
CA GLU A 111 -6.80 -3.01 -14.50
C GLU A 111 -7.69 -4.07 -13.85
N MET A 112 -7.03 -5.05 -13.22
CA MET A 112 -7.67 -6.07 -12.39
C MET A 112 -7.47 -5.83 -10.88
N GLY A 113 -6.82 -4.72 -10.50
CA GLY A 113 -6.53 -4.34 -9.12
C GLY A 113 -6.31 -2.84 -9.01
N ALA A 114 -5.13 -2.41 -8.56
CA ALA A 114 -4.78 -1.00 -8.47
C ALA A 114 -4.87 -0.31 -9.84
N MET A 115 -5.39 0.93 -9.91
CA MET A 115 -5.61 1.59 -11.19
C MET A 115 -5.30 3.09 -11.23
N MET A 116 -5.30 3.78 -10.10
CA MET A 116 -5.14 5.23 -10.05
C MET A 116 -3.97 5.64 -9.19
N GLY A 117 -3.34 6.76 -9.57
CA GLY A 117 -2.36 7.47 -8.77
C GLY A 117 -2.87 8.84 -8.34
N CYS A 118 -2.26 9.36 -7.28
CA CYS A 118 -2.60 10.62 -6.66
C CYS A 118 -1.34 11.49 -6.49
N PRO A 119 -1.42 12.81 -6.55
CA PRO A 119 -0.29 13.71 -6.30
C PRO A 119 0.45 13.49 -4.98
N THR A 120 -0.23 12.90 -4.00
CA THR A 120 0.34 12.52 -2.69
C THR A 120 1.11 11.20 -2.69
N TYR A 121 1.20 10.48 -3.81
CA TYR A 121 1.96 9.26 -3.96
C TYR A 121 3.45 9.55 -4.14
N TYR A 122 4.14 9.91 -3.06
CA TYR A 122 5.53 10.37 -3.08
C TYR A 122 6.51 9.23 -3.34
N THR A 123 6.32 8.07 -2.71
CA THR A 123 7.21 6.91 -2.90
C THR A 123 7.04 6.30 -4.28
N ILE A 124 5.81 6.23 -4.79
CA ILE A 124 5.56 5.79 -6.17
C ILE A 124 6.22 6.73 -7.17
N LYS A 125 6.21 8.05 -6.93
CA LYS A 125 6.97 9.00 -7.76
C LYS A 125 8.48 8.74 -7.71
N GLU A 126 9.05 8.45 -6.54
CA GLU A 126 10.47 8.06 -6.43
C GLU A 126 10.78 6.76 -7.20
N VAL A 127 9.85 5.80 -7.22
CA VAL A 127 9.96 4.58 -8.03
C VAL A 127 9.92 4.93 -9.53
N MET A 128 8.95 5.76 -9.94
CA MET A 128 8.81 6.21 -11.32
C MET A 128 10.05 6.96 -11.81
N ASP A 129 10.58 7.87 -10.99
CA ASP A 129 11.82 8.60 -11.28
C ASP A 129 13.02 7.63 -11.40
N TYR A 130 13.11 6.66 -10.49
CA TYR A 130 14.16 5.64 -10.53
C TYR A 130 14.13 4.83 -11.82
N ILE A 131 12.97 4.43 -12.33
CA ILE A 131 12.84 3.69 -13.59
C ILE A 131 12.88 4.59 -14.83
N GLY A 132 12.92 5.92 -14.65
CA GLY A 132 12.91 6.88 -15.76
C GLY A 132 11.53 7.09 -16.41
N MET A 133 10.46 6.75 -15.69
CA MET A 133 9.08 6.97 -16.13
C MET A 133 8.69 8.43 -15.84
N GLY A 134 8.30 9.16 -16.87
CA GLY A 134 7.74 10.50 -16.70
C GLY A 134 6.34 10.48 -16.08
N HIS A 135 5.73 11.68 -15.93
CA HIS A 135 4.36 11.79 -15.44
C HIS A 135 3.40 10.93 -16.29
N PRO A 136 2.56 10.10 -15.68
CA PRO A 136 1.65 9.23 -16.42
C PRO A 136 0.66 10.03 -17.26
N ALA A 137 0.49 9.65 -18.51
CA ALA A 137 -0.47 10.25 -19.44
C ALA A 137 -1.58 9.23 -19.79
N GLY A 138 -2.23 8.73 -18.78
CA GLY A 138 -3.38 7.84 -18.95
C GLY A 138 -4.68 8.63 -19.15
N PRO A 139 -5.75 7.97 -19.62
CA PRO A 139 -7.03 8.62 -19.79
C PRO A 139 -7.59 9.12 -18.47
N ALA A 140 -8.16 10.33 -18.48
CA ALA A 140 -8.94 10.82 -17.37
C ALA A 140 -10.19 9.93 -17.15
N LEU A 141 -10.47 9.58 -15.91
CA LEU A 141 -11.65 8.79 -15.56
C LEU A 141 -12.76 9.72 -15.07
N ASP A 142 -13.53 10.28 -16.00
CA ASP A 142 -14.76 10.97 -15.65
C ASP A 142 -15.79 10.01 -15.11
N ARG A 143 -16.52 10.44 -14.08
CA ARG A 143 -17.42 9.61 -13.28
C ARG A 143 -18.69 10.34 -12.96
N GLU A 144 -19.82 9.65 -13.06
CA GLU A 144 -21.13 10.08 -12.58
C GLU A 144 -21.58 9.21 -11.40
N PHE A 145 -22.69 9.59 -10.78
CA PHE A 145 -23.34 8.77 -9.76
C PHE A 145 -24.69 8.32 -10.29
N ARG A 146 -24.99 7.03 -10.12
CA ARG A 146 -26.27 6.44 -10.52
C ARG A 146 -26.96 5.81 -9.33
N ASP A 147 -28.25 6.01 -9.28
CA ASP A 147 -29.13 5.36 -8.33
C ASP A 147 -29.12 3.84 -8.57
N GLU A 148 -28.92 3.06 -7.54
CA GLU A 148 -28.76 1.62 -7.61
C GLU A 148 -30.07 0.85 -7.87
N LYS A 149 -31.21 1.53 -7.90
CA LYS A 149 -32.53 0.94 -8.15
C LYS A 149 -33.11 1.35 -9.50
N THR A 150 -32.81 2.57 -9.93
CA THR A 150 -33.42 3.16 -11.15
C THR A 150 -32.41 3.33 -12.28
N GLY A 151 -31.09 3.33 -11.99
CA GLY A 151 -30.04 3.63 -12.95
C GLY A 151 -29.95 5.12 -13.32
N GLU A 152 -30.78 5.99 -12.75
CA GLU A 152 -30.80 7.42 -13.05
C GLU A 152 -29.58 8.13 -12.47
N VAL A 153 -29.09 9.12 -13.21
CA VAL A 153 -27.95 9.95 -12.77
C VAL A 153 -28.42 10.95 -11.70
N PHE A 154 -27.68 11.04 -10.60
CA PHE A 154 -27.98 11.97 -9.53
C PHE A 154 -26.69 12.60 -8.95
N ASN A 155 -26.85 13.63 -8.10
CA ASN A 155 -25.74 14.22 -7.38
C ASN A 155 -25.83 13.86 -5.89
N PRO A 156 -24.87 13.08 -5.33
CA PRO A 156 -24.92 12.61 -3.93
C PRO A 156 -24.75 13.75 -2.90
N VAL A 157 -24.19 14.89 -3.33
CA VAL A 157 -24.01 16.07 -2.48
C VAL A 157 -24.67 17.28 -3.17
N GLY A 158 -25.89 17.62 -2.74
CA GLY A 158 -26.61 18.78 -3.26
C GLY A 158 -25.88 20.11 -3.00
N LYS A 159 -26.13 21.12 -3.85
CA LYS A 159 -25.48 22.45 -3.75
C LYS A 159 -25.59 23.07 -2.37
N LEU A 160 -26.76 22.98 -1.73
CA LEU A 160 -27.00 23.52 -0.37
C LEU A 160 -26.28 22.73 0.72
N GLU A 161 -26.02 21.43 0.49
CA GLU A 161 -25.34 20.57 1.44
C GLU A 161 -23.82 20.69 1.38
N SER A 162 -23.26 21.09 0.26
CA SER A 162 -21.81 21.16 -0.01
C SER A 162 -21.06 21.97 1.05
N LEU A 163 -21.59 23.14 1.44
CA LEU A 163 -20.96 23.96 2.49
C LEU A 163 -20.93 23.25 3.85
N SER A 164 -21.98 22.51 4.18
CA SER A 164 -22.05 21.74 5.44
C SER A 164 -21.07 20.56 5.42
N VAL A 165 -20.93 19.85 4.29
CA VAL A 165 -19.97 18.78 4.10
C VAL A 165 -18.54 19.31 4.26
N LEU A 166 -18.18 20.39 3.56
CA LEU A 166 -16.85 21.02 3.68
C LEU A 166 -16.54 21.50 5.10
N LYS A 167 -17.52 22.10 5.80
CA LYS A 167 -17.34 22.51 7.20
C LYS A 167 -17.07 21.31 8.11
N GLN A 168 -17.79 20.22 7.93
CA GLN A 168 -17.60 19.01 8.73
C GLN A 168 -16.27 18.32 8.40
N THR A 169 -15.85 18.29 7.15
CA THR A 169 -14.55 17.75 6.73
C THR A 169 -13.40 18.53 7.40
N LYS A 170 -13.43 19.86 7.35
CA LYS A 170 -12.43 20.70 8.04
C LYS A 170 -12.43 20.46 9.55
N LYS A 171 -13.62 20.32 10.16
CA LYS A 171 -13.75 20.02 11.59
C LYS A 171 -13.18 18.65 11.93
N PHE A 172 -13.45 17.62 11.10
CA PHE A 172 -12.98 16.25 11.30
C PHE A 172 -11.45 16.21 11.37
N TYR A 173 -10.76 16.70 10.34
CA TYR A 173 -9.28 16.67 10.32
C TYR A 173 -8.65 17.52 11.42
N LYS A 174 -9.23 18.68 11.73
CA LYS A 174 -8.79 19.50 12.89
C LYS A 174 -8.88 18.74 14.22
N LEU A 175 -9.95 17.95 14.42
CA LEU A 175 -10.11 17.15 15.63
C LEU A 175 -9.20 15.93 15.62
N LEU A 176 -9.02 15.28 14.45
CA LEU A 176 -8.12 14.16 14.26
C LEU A 176 -6.69 14.56 14.62
N ASP A 177 -6.16 15.63 14.02
CA ASP A 177 -4.80 16.12 14.26
C ASP A 177 -4.58 16.51 15.72
N LYS A 178 -5.60 17.14 16.35
CA LYS A 178 -5.53 17.54 17.75
C LYS A 178 -5.54 16.34 18.70
N LYS A 179 -6.38 15.35 18.46
CA LYS A 179 -6.62 14.22 19.38
C LYS A 179 -5.66 13.05 19.12
N TYR A 180 -5.30 12.83 17.86
CA TYR A 180 -4.48 11.72 17.40
C TYR A 180 -3.35 12.21 16.48
N PRO A 181 -2.39 13.02 16.99
CA PRO A 181 -1.32 13.55 16.18
C PRO A 181 -0.52 12.41 15.54
N GLY A 182 -0.33 12.49 14.22
CA GLY A 182 0.39 11.48 13.45
C GLY A 182 -0.44 10.25 13.07
N ALA A 183 -1.78 10.25 13.27
CA ALA A 183 -2.65 9.14 12.88
C ALA A 183 -2.56 8.78 11.37
N ALA A 184 -2.30 9.78 10.52
CA ALA A 184 -2.14 9.61 9.08
C ALA A 184 -0.71 9.21 8.65
N LYS A 185 0.25 9.05 9.57
CA LYS A 185 1.59 8.60 9.21
C LYS A 185 1.58 7.15 8.73
N ASN A 186 2.46 6.84 7.77
CA ASN A 186 2.63 5.50 7.25
C ASN A 186 2.94 4.47 8.37
N GLY A 187 2.39 3.27 8.22
CA GLY A 187 2.45 2.22 9.22
C GLY A 187 1.55 2.48 10.44
N HIS A 188 1.36 1.49 11.28
CA HIS A 188 0.44 1.57 12.44
C HIS A 188 1.15 1.70 13.80
N LYS A 189 2.48 1.58 13.84
CA LYS A 189 3.25 1.70 15.08
C LYS A 189 2.99 3.02 15.79
N GLY A 190 2.59 2.95 17.05
CA GLY A 190 2.29 4.12 17.88
C GLY A 190 1.00 4.86 17.49
N THR A 191 0.20 4.32 16.57
CA THR A 191 -1.14 4.85 16.29
C THR A 191 -2.06 4.52 17.48
N SER A 192 -2.83 5.51 17.92
CA SER A 192 -3.75 5.30 19.06
C SER A 192 -4.71 4.15 18.84
N THR A 193 -4.79 3.23 19.80
CA THR A 193 -5.74 2.12 19.77
C THR A 193 -7.20 2.56 19.81
N GLU A 194 -7.50 3.79 20.25
CA GLU A 194 -8.85 4.36 20.16
C GLU A 194 -9.37 4.46 18.71
N LEU A 195 -8.46 4.56 17.72
CA LEU A 195 -8.80 4.54 16.29
C LEU A 195 -9.13 3.13 15.76
N GLY A 196 -9.12 2.13 16.60
CA GLY A 196 -9.72 0.82 16.35
C GLY A 196 -11.24 0.79 16.42
N GLU A 197 -11.94 1.88 16.84
CA GLU A 197 -13.38 2.00 16.58
C GLU A 197 -13.65 2.08 15.07
N ASP A 198 -14.84 1.68 14.61
CA ASP A 198 -15.18 1.84 13.20
C ASP A 198 -15.25 3.32 12.79
N PHE A 199 -15.06 3.58 11.48
CA PHE A 199 -14.99 4.97 11.01
C PHE A 199 -16.31 5.73 11.12
N ALA A 200 -17.45 5.06 11.00
CA ALA A 200 -18.76 5.72 11.16
C ALA A 200 -18.94 6.19 12.60
N SER A 201 -18.57 5.37 13.60
CA SER A 201 -18.57 5.73 15.03
C SER A 201 -17.64 6.91 15.33
N LEU A 202 -16.43 6.95 14.75
CA LEU A 202 -15.52 8.09 14.87
C LEU A 202 -16.16 9.38 14.32
N CYS A 203 -16.82 9.30 13.16
CA CYS A 203 -17.53 10.44 12.58
C CYS A 203 -18.65 10.98 13.50
N ASP A 204 -19.40 10.09 14.11
CA ASP A 204 -20.50 10.46 15.01
C ASP A 204 -19.96 11.06 16.32
N ARG A 205 -18.91 10.48 16.91
CA ARG A 205 -18.20 11.00 18.08
C ARG A 205 -17.61 12.40 17.83
N PHE A 206 -17.11 12.66 16.62
CA PHE A 206 -16.63 13.98 16.20
C PHE A 206 -17.76 14.94 15.78
N LYS A 207 -19.00 14.46 15.70
CA LYS A 207 -20.17 15.19 15.18
C LYS A 207 -19.90 15.72 13.75
N THR A 208 -19.43 14.81 12.88
CA THR A 208 -19.08 15.07 11.48
C THR A 208 -19.61 13.99 10.52
N PRO A 209 -20.88 13.53 10.65
CA PRO A 209 -21.39 12.39 9.90
C PRO A 209 -21.39 12.60 8.37
N LYS A 210 -21.39 13.86 7.91
CA LYS A 210 -21.47 14.17 6.46
C LYS A 210 -20.16 13.91 5.72
N ILE A 211 -19.02 13.78 6.41
CA ILE A 211 -17.75 13.44 5.73
C ILE A 211 -17.82 12.07 5.07
N LYS A 212 -18.64 11.16 5.61
CA LYS A 212 -18.89 9.82 5.03
C LYS A 212 -19.29 9.89 3.55
N LYS A 213 -20.03 10.93 3.14
CA LYS A 213 -20.44 11.14 1.73
C LYS A 213 -19.28 11.37 0.76
N LEU A 214 -18.13 11.89 1.25
CA LEU A 214 -16.95 12.09 0.43
C LEU A 214 -16.05 10.86 0.44
N ILE A 215 -15.99 10.17 1.57
CA ILE A 215 -15.06 9.04 1.80
C ILE A 215 -15.56 7.74 1.18
N ILE A 216 -16.88 7.50 1.15
CA ILE A 216 -17.44 6.22 0.71
C ILE A 216 -16.97 5.81 -0.70
N ASN A 217 -16.89 6.76 -1.64
CA ASN A 217 -16.53 6.44 -3.01
C ASN A 217 -15.05 6.04 -3.15
N PRO A 218 -14.05 6.84 -2.70
CA PRO A 218 -12.66 6.44 -2.81
C PRO A 218 -12.24 5.34 -1.82
N TYR A 219 -13.11 4.96 -0.87
CA TYR A 219 -12.83 3.91 0.09
C TYR A 219 -13.55 2.60 -0.26
N THR A 220 -14.87 2.56 -0.11
CA THR A 220 -15.63 1.32 -0.27
C THR A 220 -15.61 0.79 -1.70
N SER A 221 -15.72 1.68 -2.73
CA SER A 221 -15.71 1.22 -4.11
C SER A 221 -14.37 0.62 -4.56
N PHE A 222 -13.28 0.95 -3.85
CA PHE A 222 -11.95 0.38 -4.11
C PHE A 222 -11.69 -0.91 -3.33
N GLY A 223 -12.72 -1.46 -2.69
CA GLY A 223 -12.61 -2.76 -2.02
C GLY A 223 -12.11 -2.70 -0.58
N TYR A 224 -11.99 -1.51 0.01
CA TYR A 224 -11.43 -1.35 1.35
C TYR A 224 -12.43 -1.60 2.50
N GLY A 225 -13.63 -2.09 2.18
CA GLY A 225 -14.64 -2.49 3.16
C GLY A 225 -15.68 -1.41 3.46
N TYR A 226 -16.54 -1.70 4.44
CA TYR A 226 -17.64 -0.81 4.83
C TYR A 226 -17.22 0.07 6.02
N MET A 227 -17.63 1.34 6.00
CA MET A 227 -17.17 2.35 6.98
C MET A 227 -17.66 2.12 8.41
N ASP A 228 -18.68 1.28 8.60
CA ASP A 228 -19.24 0.87 9.89
C ASP A 228 -18.66 -0.45 10.42
N GLU A 229 -17.69 -1.03 9.71
CA GLU A 229 -17.02 -2.28 10.09
C GLU A 229 -15.51 -2.11 10.25
N VAL A 230 -14.89 -1.28 9.40
CA VAL A 230 -13.43 -1.13 9.40
C VAL A 230 -12.93 -0.16 10.47
N PRO A 231 -11.84 -0.47 11.18
CA PRO A 231 -11.18 0.46 12.07
C PRO A 231 -10.88 1.82 11.40
N ALA A 232 -11.20 2.90 12.10
CA ALA A 232 -11.02 4.25 11.59
C ALA A 232 -9.57 4.56 11.22
N ALA A 233 -8.62 3.90 11.85
CA ALA A 233 -7.20 4.04 11.56
C ALA A 233 -6.88 3.79 10.08
N TYR A 234 -7.47 2.76 9.45
CA TYR A 234 -7.23 2.45 8.04
C TYR A 234 -7.75 3.57 7.12
N VAL A 235 -8.95 4.08 7.43
CA VAL A 235 -9.55 5.15 6.63
C VAL A 235 -8.73 6.43 6.69
N VAL A 236 -8.24 6.83 7.87
CA VAL A 236 -7.48 8.08 8.04
C VAL A 236 -6.05 8.01 7.53
N LYS A 237 -5.47 6.80 7.40
CA LYS A 237 -4.16 6.60 6.77
C LYS A 237 -4.24 6.77 5.27
N TYR A 238 -5.17 6.10 4.63
CA TYR A 238 -5.36 6.19 3.19
C TYR A 238 -5.89 7.56 2.74
N LEU A 239 -6.93 8.04 3.42
CA LEU A 239 -7.56 9.32 3.10
C LEU A 239 -7.19 10.38 4.14
N ASP A 240 -5.91 10.74 4.17
CA ASP A 240 -5.49 11.93 4.87
C ASP A 240 -6.16 13.17 4.25
N LYS A 241 -5.98 14.33 4.86
CA LYS A 241 -6.63 15.56 4.42
C LYS A 241 -6.28 15.94 2.98
N ASP A 242 -5.02 15.76 2.59
CA ASP A 242 -4.53 16.20 1.29
C ASP A 242 -4.96 15.20 0.21
N THR A 243 -4.84 13.92 0.46
CA THR A 243 -5.30 12.84 -0.43
C THR A 243 -6.82 12.93 -0.65
N LEU A 244 -7.63 13.08 0.42
CA LEU A 244 -9.07 13.26 0.26
C LEU A 244 -9.40 14.52 -0.56
N THR A 245 -8.67 15.62 -0.35
CA THR A 245 -8.88 16.85 -1.13
C THR A 245 -8.66 16.58 -2.61
N LYS A 246 -7.57 15.87 -2.99
CA LYS A 246 -7.29 15.52 -4.39
C LYS A 246 -8.38 14.65 -5.00
N PHE A 247 -8.88 13.64 -4.29
CA PHE A 247 -10.00 12.82 -4.76
C PHE A 247 -11.29 13.61 -4.97
N VAL A 248 -11.60 14.58 -4.08
CA VAL A 248 -12.81 15.39 -4.17
C VAL A 248 -12.72 16.42 -5.28
N THR A 249 -11.58 17.10 -5.41
CA THR A 249 -11.36 18.12 -6.46
C THR A 249 -11.03 17.50 -7.82
N LYS A 250 -10.69 16.22 -7.87
CA LYS A 250 -10.15 15.51 -9.04
C LYS A 250 -8.87 16.16 -9.57
N ASP A 251 -8.12 16.83 -8.70
CA ASP A 251 -6.97 17.62 -9.05
C ASP A 251 -5.76 16.71 -9.28
N ASP A 252 -5.35 16.61 -10.54
CA ASP A 252 -4.17 15.88 -11.01
C ASP A 252 -4.14 14.39 -10.63
N LEU A 253 -5.30 13.73 -10.55
CA LEU A 253 -5.39 12.28 -10.48
C LEU A 253 -5.04 11.69 -11.85
N TRP A 254 -4.33 10.57 -11.88
CA TRP A 254 -3.93 9.94 -13.13
C TRP A 254 -4.15 8.43 -13.14
N CYS A 255 -4.19 7.87 -14.35
CA CYS A 255 -4.00 6.44 -14.61
C CYS A 255 -2.74 6.25 -15.44
N TRP A 256 -2.12 5.09 -15.38
CA TRP A 256 -0.97 4.77 -16.21
C TRP A 256 -1.41 4.19 -17.56
N LYS A 257 -1.00 4.79 -18.67
CA LYS A 257 -1.38 4.33 -20.02
C LYS A 257 -1.13 2.83 -20.22
N ASN A 258 0.02 2.34 -19.78
CA ASN A 258 0.40 0.93 -19.89
C ASN A 258 0.02 0.09 -18.65
N GLY A 259 -0.90 0.59 -17.80
CA GLY A 259 -1.32 -0.08 -16.58
C GLY A 259 -0.36 0.09 -15.40
N THR A 260 -0.86 -0.18 -14.20
CA THR A 260 -0.10 -0.11 -12.95
C THR A 260 0.97 -1.19 -12.87
N GLN A 261 0.74 -2.37 -13.45
CA GLN A 261 1.72 -3.46 -13.48
C GLN A 261 3.02 -3.03 -14.18
N HIS A 262 2.93 -2.20 -15.19
CA HIS A 262 4.10 -1.78 -15.98
C HIS A 262 5.17 -1.04 -15.17
N ILE A 263 4.79 -0.36 -14.09
CA ILE A 263 5.75 0.27 -13.17
C ILE A 263 6.68 -0.81 -12.59
N TRP A 264 6.09 -1.90 -12.15
CA TRP A 264 6.78 -3.00 -11.46
C TRP A 264 7.56 -3.87 -12.43
N GLU A 265 7.08 -4.03 -13.66
CA GLU A 265 7.82 -4.66 -14.76
C GLU A 265 9.13 -3.89 -15.02
N LEU A 266 9.05 -2.57 -15.27
CA LEU A 266 10.22 -1.74 -15.48
C LEU A 266 11.16 -1.68 -14.25
N LEU A 267 10.60 -1.67 -13.04
CA LEU A 267 11.42 -1.74 -11.83
C LEU A 267 12.17 -3.06 -11.74
N SER A 268 11.49 -4.18 -12.00
CA SER A 268 12.12 -5.50 -11.96
C SER A 268 13.23 -5.67 -13.00
N GLU A 269 13.07 -5.08 -14.18
CA GLU A 269 14.09 -5.08 -15.23
C GLU A 269 15.31 -4.22 -14.87
N LYS A 270 15.12 -3.18 -14.07
CA LYS A 270 16.17 -2.24 -13.69
C LYS A 270 16.97 -2.68 -12.47
N LEU A 271 16.39 -3.50 -11.61
CA LEU A 271 17.05 -4.02 -10.42
C LEU A 271 18.14 -5.03 -10.80
N ASN A 272 19.22 -5.08 -10.00
CA ASN A 272 20.26 -6.12 -10.10
C ASN A 272 19.94 -7.35 -9.24
N SER A 273 18.90 -7.28 -8.43
CA SER A 273 18.39 -8.35 -7.58
C SER A 273 17.98 -9.57 -8.39
N ASN A 274 18.20 -10.77 -7.87
CA ASN A 274 17.77 -12.01 -8.50
C ASN A 274 16.26 -12.22 -8.28
N ILE A 275 15.44 -11.90 -9.28
CA ILE A 275 13.97 -12.06 -9.20
C ILE A 275 13.58 -13.40 -9.83
N LYS A 276 13.04 -14.31 -9.02
CA LYS A 276 12.62 -15.65 -9.40
C LYS A 276 11.10 -15.72 -9.48
N LEU A 277 10.55 -15.72 -10.69
CA LEU A 277 9.13 -15.97 -10.96
C LEU A 277 8.83 -17.47 -10.95
N ASN A 278 7.55 -17.85 -10.83
CA ASN A 278 7.11 -19.26 -10.72
C ASN A 278 7.84 -20.02 -9.60
N SER A 279 8.27 -19.30 -8.57
CA SER A 279 9.13 -19.80 -7.49
C SER A 279 8.44 -19.64 -6.14
N GLU A 280 7.40 -20.46 -5.94
CA GLU A 280 6.66 -20.46 -4.68
C GLU A 280 7.53 -21.01 -3.54
N ILE A 281 7.64 -20.25 -2.47
CA ILE A 281 8.28 -20.70 -1.23
C ILE A 281 7.39 -21.76 -0.59
N LYS A 282 7.94 -22.97 -0.43
CA LYS A 282 7.24 -24.13 0.16
C LYS A 282 7.53 -24.27 1.65
N GLN A 283 8.72 -23.85 2.09
CA GLN A 283 9.11 -23.91 3.48
C GLN A 283 10.17 -22.85 3.80
N VAL A 284 10.05 -22.26 4.99
CA VAL A 284 11.08 -21.42 5.60
C VAL A 284 11.38 -21.94 6.99
N VAL A 285 12.67 -22.14 7.29
CA VAL A 285 13.18 -22.55 8.61
C VAL A 285 14.21 -21.53 9.08
N ARG A 286 13.98 -20.98 10.27
CA ARG A 286 14.82 -19.94 10.89
C ARG A 286 15.56 -20.53 12.09
N ALA A 287 16.80 -20.93 11.89
CA ALA A 287 17.61 -21.58 12.92
C ALA A 287 19.07 -21.12 12.83
N ASP A 288 19.76 -21.13 13.97
CA ASP A 288 21.21 -20.89 14.09
C ASP A 288 21.69 -19.58 13.43
N GLY A 289 20.84 -18.55 13.48
CA GLY A 289 21.15 -17.25 12.89
C GLY A 289 21.02 -17.18 11.37
N THR A 290 20.48 -18.21 10.73
CA THR A 290 20.25 -18.30 9.29
C THR A 290 18.77 -18.53 8.97
N VAL A 291 18.39 -18.25 7.71
CA VAL A 291 17.06 -18.49 7.16
C VAL A 291 17.20 -19.43 5.96
N LYS A 292 16.64 -20.63 6.06
CA LYS A 292 16.60 -21.61 4.96
C LYS A 292 15.28 -21.49 4.24
N VAL A 293 15.34 -21.23 2.93
CA VAL A 293 14.17 -21.07 2.07
C VAL A 293 14.15 -22.21 1.06
N THR A 294 13.08 -22.99 1.06
CA THR A 294 12.89 -24.13 0.16
C THR A 294 11.80 -23.81 -0.87
N THR A 295 12.12 -24.01 -2.13
CA THR A 295 11.22 -23.97 -3.28
C THR A 295 11.21 -25.32 -4.00
N ALA A 296 10.55 -25.41 -5.15
CA ALA A 296 10.63 -26.61 -6.01
C ALA A 296 12.05 -26.86 -6.54
N ASP A 297 12.88 -25.81 -6.67
CA ASP A 297 14.24 -25.89 -7.22
C ASP A 297 15.29 -26.28 -6.17
N GLY A 298 14.93 -26.37 -4.89
CA GLY A 298 15.81 -26.75 -3.80
C GLY A 298 15.76 -25.76 -2.62
N THR A 299 16.77 -25.88 -1.75
CA THR A 299 16.90 -25.06 -0.54
C THR A 299 18.10 -24.12 -0.66
N GLU A 300 17.87 -22.84 -0.38
CA GLU A 300 18.90 -21.81 -0.30
C GLU A 300 18.94 -21.18 1.10
N GLU A 301 20.12 -20.71 1.53
CA GLU A 301 20.32 -20.07 2.83
C GLU A 301 20.48 -18.56 2.68
N TYR A 302 19.90 -17.81 3.63
CA TYR A 302 19.93 -16.36 3.71
C TYR A 302 20.24 -15.90 5.13
N ASP A 303 20.76 -14.68 5.25
CA ASP A 303 21.00 -14.05 6.55
C ASP A 303 19.73 -13.42 7.10
N LYS A 304 18.86 -12.93 6.21
CA LYS A 304 17.58 -12.25 6.55
C LYS A 304 16.49 -12.57 5.54
N ILE A 305 15.24 -12.53 6.01
CA ILE A 305 14.05 -12.59 5.15
C ILE A 305 13.12 -11.42 5.41
N ILE A 306 12.65 -10.81 4.32
CA ILE A 306 11.57 -9.80 4.33
C ILE A 306 10.33 -10.46 3.76
N VAL A 307 9.28 -10.59 4.58
CA VAL A 307 8.00 -11.18 4.17
C VAL A 307 7.08 -10.07 3.72
N THR A 308 6.77 -10.01 2.43
CA THR A 308 5.83 -9.07 1.82
C THR A 308 4.59 -9.77 1.27
N ALA A 309 4.58 -11.10 1.32
CA ALA A 309 3.40 -11.93 1.06
C ALA A 309 2.39 -11.80 2.22
N PRO A 310 1.11 -12.16 2.00
CA PRO A 310 0.07 -12.09 3.04
C PRO A 310 0.47 -12.87 4.30
N LEU A 311 0.52 -12.18 5.45
CA LEU A 311 1.01 -12.74 6.72
C LEU A 311 0.05 -13.78 7.32
N GLU A 312 -1.25 -13.70 7.01
CA GLU A 312 -2.25 -14.67 7.45
C GLU A 312 -1.95 -16.10 6.99
N PHE A 313 -1.26 -16.26 5.84
CA PHE A 313 -0.85 -17.55 5.31
C PHE A 313 0.59 -17.94 5.67
N MET A 314 1.36 -17.03 6.27
CA MET A 314 2.76 -17.30 6.63
C MET A 314 2.93 -18.57 7.51
N PRO A 315 2.07 -18.83 8.52
CA PRO A 315 2.22 -20.04 9.35
C PRO A 315 2.13 -21.36 8.61
N GLU A 316 1.61 -21.38 7.38
CA GLU A 316 1.47 -22.60 6.58
C GLU A 316 2.80 -23.10 6.01
N TYR A 317 3.76 -22.19 5.82
CA TYR A 317 5.06 -22.50 5.19
C TYR A 317 6.28 -22.03 6.00
N PHE A 318 6.10 -21.40 7.16
CA PHE A 318 7.16 -21.04 8.11
C PHE A 318 7.18 -21.96 9.32
N ASP A 319 8.33 -22.05 9.98
CA ASP A 319 8.50 -22.53 11.34
C ASP A 319 7.91 -21.54 12.36
N ALA A 320 6.68 -21.11 12.12
CA ALA A 320 6.04 -20.05 12.87
C ALA A 320 5.91 -20.40 14.34
N THR A 321 6.28 -19.47 15.22
CA THR A 321 6.04 -19.57 16.67
C THR A 321 4.55 -19.56 16.97
N ASP A 322 4.16 -20.07 18.13
CA ASP A 322 2.74 -20.05 18.53
C ASP A 322 2.19 -18.63 18.60
N LYS A 323 3.02 -17.66 18.94
CA LYS A 323 2.64 -16.25 18.97
C LYS A 323 2.41 -15.69 17.56
N GLU A 324 3.26 -16.01 16.59
CA GLU A 324 3.03 -15.64 15.19
C GLU A 324 1.74 -16.24 14.66
N LYS A 325 1.49 -17.54 14.94
CA LYS A 325 0.24 -18.21 14.56
C LYS A 325 -0.99 -17.53 15.16
N GLU A 326 -0.96 -17.23 16.47
CA GLU A 326 -2.05 -16.54 17.16
C GLU A 326 -2.33 -15.17 16.54
N TYR A 327 -1.29 -14.36 16.31
CA TYR A 327 -1.46 -12.99 15.83
C TYR A 327 -1.86 -12.93 14.35
N PHE A 328 -1.25 -13.74 13.51
CA PHE A 328 -1.56 -13.71 12.09
C PHE A 328 -2.92 -14.33 11.75
N SER A 329 -3.45 -15.24 12.60
CA SER A 329 -4.82 -15.74 12.45
C SER A 329 -5.91 -14.68 12.69
N LYS A 330 -5.57 -13.52 13.26
CA LYS A 330 -6.50 -12.38 13.47
C LYS A 330 -6.63 -11.49 12.25
N ILE A 331 -5.77 -11.66 11.25
CA ILE A 331 -5.83 -10.91 10.00
C ILE A 331 -6.99 -11.44 9.17
N ILE A 332 -7.88 -10.54 8.76
CA ILE A 332 -8.98 -10.82 7.84
C ILE A 332 -8.79 -10.03 6.55
N SER A 333 -9.37 -10.50 5.47
CA SER A 333 -9.32 -9.85 4.17
C SER A 333 -10.72 -9.72 3.56
N ASN A 334 -10.97 -8.64 2.83
CA ASN A 334 -12.20 -8.47 2.08
C ASN A 334 -12.21 -9.40 0.85
N ASP A 335 -13.36 -9.94 0.52
CA ASP A 335 -13.58 -10.66 -0.73
C ASP A 335 -13.91 -9.64 -1.84
N TYR A 336 -12.88 -9.23 -2.58
CA TYR A 336 -13.01 -8.23 -3.63
C TYR A 336 -12.94 -8.86 -5.01
N LYS A 337 -14.00 -8.67 -5.79
CA LYS A 337 -14.15 -9.27 -7.11
C LYS A 337 -14.11 -8.22 -8.21
N VAL A 338 -13.42 -8.56 -9.27
CA VAL A 338 -13.29 -7.73 -10.47
C VAL A 338 -13.83 -8.49 -11.66
N PHE A 339 -14.80 -7.92 -12.34
CA PHE A 339 -15.41 -8.48 -13.56
C PHE A 339 -15.08 -7.58 -14.74
N VAL A 340 -14.61 -8.17 -15.82
CA VAL A 340 -14.21 -7.46 -17.04
C VAL A 340 -15.00 -8.02 -18.22
N PHE A 341 -15.71 -7.15 -18.92
CA PHE A 341 -16.62 -7.54 -19.98
C PHE A 341 -16.74 -6.50 -21.08
N THR A 342 -17.24 -6.91 -22.23
CA THR A 342 -17.71 -6.02 -23.29
C THR A 342 -19.21 -5.79 -23.16
N VAL A 343 -19.70 -4.67 -23.73
CA VAL A 343 -21.11 -4.31 -23.75
C VAL A 343 -21.56 -4.00 -25.15
N LYS A 344 -22.86 -4.20 -25.47
CA LYS A 344 -23.41 -3.89 -26.80
C LYS A 344 -23.41 -2.40 -27.12
N LYS A 345 -23.57 -1.57 -26.09
CA LYS A 345 -23.52 -0.11 -26.18
C LYS A 345 -22.69 0.41 -25.04
N TYR A 346 -21.67 1.17 -25.33
CA TYR A 346 -20.69 1.63 -24.33
C TYR A 346 -21.17 2.88 -23.58
N PRO A 347 -20.96 2.93 -22.24
CA PRO A 347 -21.14 4.15 -21.47
C PRO A 347 -20.12 5.20 -21.90
N LYS A 348 -20.53 6.46 -21.92
CA LYS A 348 -19.60 7.58 -22.21
C LYS A 348 -18.61 7.83 -21.09
N ILE A 349 -19.03 7.61 -19.85
CA ILE A 349 -18.26 7.83 -18.63
C ILE A 349 -18.48 6.69 -17.66
N SER A 350 -17.56 6.55 -16.69
CA SER A 350 -17.66 5.59 -15.60
C SER A 350 -18.76 5.99 -14.61
N ALA A 351 -19.25 5.07 -13.77
CA ALA A 351 -20.25 5.41 -12.78
C ALA A 351 -20.09 4.65 -11.47
N TYR A 352 -20.37 5.36 -10.38
CA TYR A 352 -20.58 4.83 -9.04
C TYR A 352 -22.06 4.52 -8.79
N LEU A 353 -22.32 3.36 -8.20
CA LEU A 353 -23.61 2.98 -7.62
C LEU A 353 -23.49 3.04 -6.10
N GLN A 354 -23.59 4.25 -5.55
CA GLN A 354 -23.25 4.52 -4.14
C GLN A 354 -24.14 3.74 -3.16
N GLY A 355 -25.42 3.50 -3.50
CA GLY A 355 -26.34 2.71 -2.67
C GLY A 355 -25.97 1.22 -2.58
N ASN A 356 -25.10 0.71 -3.47
CA ASN A 356 -24.56 -0.65 -3.36
C ASN A 356 -23.33 -0.74 -2.42
N MET A 357 -22.85 0.39 -1.88
CA MET A 357 -21.67 0.42 -1.01
C MET A 357 -22.05 0.23 0.47
N CYS A 358 -22.88 -0.76 0.75
CA CYS A 358 -23.27 -1.19 2.10
C CYS A 358 -23.39 -2.71 2.14
N ARG A 359 -23.30 -3.29 3.34
CA ARG A 359 -23.29 -4.75 3.53
C ARG A 359 -24.56 -5.46 3.04
N GLU A 360 -25.70 -4.78 3.14
CA GLU A 360 -26.99 -5.32 2.65
C GLU A 360 -26.99 -5.55 1.14
N ARG A 361 -26.13 -4.82 0.43
CA ARG A 361 -25.95 -4.90 -1.02
C ARG A 361 -24.65 -5.58 -1.44
N ALA A 362 -24.03 -6.35 -0.54
CA ALA A 362 -22.86 -7.16 -0.88
C ALA A 362 -23.16 -8.06 -2.10
N GLY A 363 -22.16 -8.23 -2.96
CA GLY A 363 -22.31 -8.95 -4.23
C GLY A 363 -22.80 -8.10 -5.39
N HIS A 364 -23.26 -6.87 -5.17
CA HIS A 364 -23.64 -5.94 -6.22
C HIS A 364 -22.49 -5.06 -6.69
N MET A 365 -22.57 -4.55 -7.91
CA MET A 365 -21.58 -3.67 -8.51
C MET A 365 -21.59 -2.31 -7.81
N MET A 366 -20.43 -1.92 -7.25
CA MET A 366 -20.25 -0.62 -6.62
C MET A 366 -19.84 0.48 -7.59
N VAL A 367 -19.08 0.09 -8.61
CA VAL A 367 -18.56 1.00 -9.63
C VAL A 367 -18.25 0.20 -10.90
N TYR A 368 -18.46 0.83 -12.05
CA TYR A 368 -17.86 0.38 -13.29
C TYR A 368 -16.98 1.46 -13.90
N TYR A 369 -15.87 1.03 -14.51
CA TYR A 369 -14.96 1.91 -15.24
C TYR A 369 -14.91 1.55 -16.72
N HIS A 370 -15.13 2.56 -17.56
CA HIS A 370 -14.75 2.54 -18.96
C HIS A 370 -13.36 3.17 -19.07
N ARG A 371 -12.32 2.32 -19.07
CA ARG A 371 -10.94 2.78 -19.00
C ARG A 371 -10.50 3.57 -20.21
N TRP A 372 -11.07 3.29 -21.38
CA TRP A 372 -10.72 3.89 -22.66
C TRP A 372 -11.93 4.63 -23.25
N PRO A 373 -12.34 5.78 -22.68
CA PRO A 373 -13.51 6.52 -23.13
C PRO A 373 -13.42 6.86 -24.61
N GLY A 374 -14.53 6.67 -25.35
CA GLY A 374 -14.58 6.89 -26.80
C GLY A 374 -14.17 5.68 -27.65
N GLU A 375 -13.75 4.57 -27.05
CA GLU A 375 -13.39 3.34 -27.74
C GLU A 375 -14.40 2.23 -27.47
N GLU A 376 -15.31 2.01 -28.41
CA GLU A 376 -16.46 1.10 -28.27
C GLU A 376 -16.11 -0.40 -28.42
N ASP A 377 -14.84 -0.76 -28.56
CA ASP A 377 -14.37 -2.13 -28.68
C ASP A 377 -13.49 -2.59 -27.50
N GLN A 378 -13.34 -1.74 -26.49
CA GLN A 378 -12.57 -2.00 -25.29
C GLN A 378 -13.44 -2.57 -24.16
N VAL A 379 -12.83 -2.91 -23.04
CA VAL A 379 -13.53 -3.52 -21.91
C VAL A 379 -14.05 -2.50 -20.89
N ILE A 380 -15.11 -2.90 -20.21
CA ILE A 380 -15.60 -2.30 -18.97
C ILE A 380 -15.12 -3.15 -17.80
N THR A 381 -14.66 -2.52 -16.73
CA THR A 381 -14.27 -3.18 -15.49
C THR A 381 -15.27 -2.82 -14.39
N ALA A 382 -15.85 -3.81 -13.75
CA ALA A 382 -16.78 -3.66 -12.62
C ALA A 382 -16.15 -4.21 -11.34
N TYR A 383 -16.40 -3.53 -10.22
CA TYR A 383 -15.86 -3.88 -8.91
C TYR A 383 -16.97 -4.17 -7.91
N VAL A 384 -16.80 -5.25 -7.14
CA VAL A 384 -17.79 -5.81 -6.23
C VAL A 384 -17.12 -6.23 -4.93
N LEU A 385 -17.74 -5.89 -3.79
CA LEU A 385 -17.44 -6.56 -2.52
C LEU A 385 -18.37 -7.77 -2.38
N GLY A 386 -17.77 -8.96 -2.29
CA GLY A 386 -18.47 -10.19 -1.98
C GLY A 386 -18.72 -10.35 -0.47
N ASP A 387 -19.44 -11.40 -0.12
CA ASP A 387 -19.68 -11.80 1.26
C ASP A 387 -19.87 -13.33 1.34
N PRO A 388 -18.79 -14.10 1.32
CA PRO A 388 -18.88 -15.56 1.34
C PRO A 388 -19.45 -16.10 2.67
N GLU A 389 -19.35 -15.34 3.77
CA GLU A 389 -19.95 -15.72 5.05
C GLU A 389 -21.49 -15.74 4.97
N ARG A 390 -22.08 -14.88 4.14
CA ARG A 390 -23.52 -14.86 3.84
C ARG A 390 -23.89 -15.78 2.68
N GLY A 391 -22.96 -16.57 2.17
CA GLY A 391 -23.19 -17.50 1.07
C GLY A 391 -23.27 -16.86 -0.32
N ILE A 392 -22.81 -15.60 -0.48
CA ILE A 392 -22.79 -14.92 -1.77
C ILE A 392 -21.62 -15.47 -2.60
N THR A 393 -21.93 -16.20 -3.66
CA THR A 393 -20.95 -16.83 -4.54
C THR A 393 -20.45 -15.87 -5.62
N VAL A 394 -19.38 -16.26 -6.33
CA VAL A 394 -18.89 -15.50 -7.49
C VAL A 394 -19.94 -15.47 -8.62
N ASP A 395 -20.72 -16.52 -8.77
CA ASP A 395 -21.79 -16.59 -9.77
C ASP A 395 -22.95 -15.63 -9.43
N ASP A 396 -23.29 -15.51 -8.13
CA ASP A 396 -24.26 -14.50 -7.68
C ASP A 396 -23.74 -13.08 -7.97
N CYS A 397 -22.49 -12.80 -7.66
CA CYS A 397 -21.89 -11.50 -7.97
C CYS A 397 -21.92 -11.21 -9.49
N ARG A 398 -21.56 -12.18 -10.33
CA ARG A 398 -21.61 -12.04 -11.79
C ARG A 398 -23.01 -11.75 -12.30
N LYS A 399 -23.99 -12.45 -11.76
CA LYS A 399 -25.42 -12.22 -12.08
C LYS A 399 -25.85 -10.82 -11.69
N HIS A 400 -25.52 -10.37 -10.47
CA HIS A 400 -25.82 -9.01 -10.00
C HIS A 400 -25.16 -7.95 -10.87
N VAL A 401 -23.90 -8.13 -11.29
CA VAL A 401 -23.23 -7.20 -12.22
C VAL A 401 -24.01 -7.06 -13.53
N TYR A 402 -24.53 -8.16 -14.08
CA TYR A 402 -25.33 -8.12 -15.31
C TYR A 402 -26.65 -7.37 -15.10
N GLU A 403 -27.31 -7.61 -13.96
CA GLU A 403 -28.56 -6.92 -13.60
C GLU A 403 -28.33 -5.42 -13.37
N ASP A 404 -27.27 -5.04 -12.64
CA ASP A 404 -26.90 -3.67 -12.37
C ASP A 404 -26.49 -2.91 -13.66
N MET A 405 -25.75 -3.54 -14.56
CA MET A 405 -25.42 -2.96 -15.87
C MET A 405 -26.68 -2.76 -16.72
N LYS A 406 -27.60 -3.74 -16.74
CA LYS A 406 -28.86 -3.63 -17.45
C LYS A 406 -29.73 -2.50 -16.91
N MET A 407 -29.79 -2.36 -15.58
CA MET A 407 -30.49 -1.26 -14.91
C MET A 407 -29.90 0.09 -15.30
N CYS A 408 -28.59 0.21 -15.45
CA CYS A 408 -27.91 1.40 -15.96
C CYS A 408 -28.13 1.65 -17.46
N GLY A 409 -28.84 0.77 -18.17
CA GLY A 409 -29.14 0.89 -19.61
C GLY A 409 -28.08 0.28 -20.51
N TYR A 410 -27.24 -0.63 -20.00
CA TYR A 410 -26.17 -1.30 -20.73
C TYR A 410 -26.33 -2.80 -20.66
N GLU A 411 -26.21 -3.50 -21.80
CA GLU A 411 -26.28 -4.95 -21.88
C GLU A 411 -24.87 -5.52 -22.02
N VAL A 412 -24.50 -6.40 -21.09
CA VAL A 412 -23.23 -7.14 -21.16
C VAL A 412 -23.30 -8.09 -22.36
N ASP A 413 -22.27 -8.03 -23.21
CA ASP A 413 -22.14 -8.88 -24.40
C ASP A 413 -21.34 -10.15 -24.09
N LYS A 414 -20.10 -9.96 -23.58
CA LYS A 414 -19.18 -11.05 -23.29
C LYS A 414 -18.34 -10.78 -22.06
N MET A 415 -18.27 -11.76 -21.12
CA MET A 415 -17.27 -11.78 -20.06
C MET A 415 -15.89 -12.05 -20.67
N VAL A 416 -14.92 -11.21 -20.36
CA VAL A 416 -13.54 -11.29 -20.85
C VAL A 416 -12.62 -11.87 -19.79
N ASN A 417 -12.75 -11.40 -18.55
CA ASN A 417 -11.93 -11.84 -17.44
C ASN A 417 -12.66 -11.65 -16.11
N GLU A 418 -12.26 -12.41 -15.10
CA GLU A 418 -12.72 -12.22 -13.72
C GLU A 418 -11.62 -12.60 -12.74
N GLN A 419 -11.58 -11.91 -11.60
CA GLN A 419 -10.59 -12.14 -10.55
C GLN A 419 -11.23 -11.95 -9.18
N SER A 420 -10.92 -12.83 -8.25
CA SER A 420 -11.20 -12.64 -6.82
C SER A 420 -9.89 -12.39 -6.08
N TRP A 421 -9.90 -11.41 -5.19
CA TRP A 421 -8.77 -11.02 -4.37
C TRP A 421 -9.09 -11.18 -2.89
N TYR A 422 -8.15 -11.71 -2.11
CA TYR A 422 -8.04 -11.40 -0.68
C TYR A 422 -7.52 -9.96 -0.59
N TYR A 423 -8.41 -9.02 -0.27
CA TYR A 423 -8.13 -7.59 -0.44
C TYR A 423 -8.15 -6.85 0.89
N LEU A 424 -7.27 -5.85 1.04
CA LEU A 424 -7.07 -5.14 2.29
C LEU A 424 -6.98 -6.11 3.49
N PRO A 425 -5.88 -6.83 3.69
CA PRO A 425 -5.67 -7.54 4.93
C PRO A 425 -5.65 -6.55 6.09
N HIS A 426 -6.52 -6.76 7.07
CA HIS A 426 -6.74 -5.85 8.18
C HIS A 426 -7.20 -6.59 9.44
N LEU A 427 -7.31 -5.87 10.54
CA LEU A 427 -7.80 -6.40 11.81
C LEU A 427 -9.24 -5.97 12.05
N LYS A 428 -9.99 -6.79 12.79
CA LYS A 428 -11.26 -6.36 13.36
C LYS A 428 -11.04 -5.25 14.41
N PRO A 429 -12.06 -4.44 14.74
CA PRO A 429 -11.96 -3.36 15.72
C PRO A 429 -11.37 -3.78 17.07
N GLU A 430 -11.77 -4.94 17.59
CA GLU A 430 -11.28 -5.47 18.87
C GLU A 430 -9.80 -5.87 18.83
N ASP A 431 -9.36 -6.50 17.73
CA ASP A 431 -7.97 -6.90 17.57
C ASP A 431 -7.06 -5.70 17.31
N TYR A 432 -7.54 -4.69 16.58
CA TYR A 432 -6.82 -3.43 16.46
C TYR A 432 -6.60 -2.76 17.83
N LYS A 433 -7.65 -2.68 18.65
CA LYS A 433 -7.61 -2.08 20.00
C LYS A 433 -6.70 -2.85 20.97
N SER A 434 -6.44 -4.11 20.72
CA SER A 434 -5.56 -4.93 21.58
C SER A 434 -4.07 -4.54 21.50
N GLY A 435 -3.68 -3.63 20.57
CA GLY A 435 -2.28 -3.24 20.36
C GLY A 435 -1.49 -4.18 19.48
N TRP A 436 -2.17 -4.93 18.62
CA TRP A 436 -1.58 -5.91 17.70
C TRP A 436 -0.40 -5.34 16.90
N TYR A 437 -0.55 -4.12 16.36
CA TYR A 437 0.49 -3.51 15.54
C TYR A 437 1.78 -3.19 16.29
N ASP A 438 1.68 -2.65 17.50
CA ASP A 438 2.87 -2.36 18.31
C ASP A 438 3.60 -3.64 18.70
N GLU A 439 2.86 -4.72 18.96
CA GLU A 439 3.42 -6.02 19.26
C GLU A 439 4.16 -6.61 18.04
N VAL A 440 3.51 -6.69 16.88
CA VAL A 440 4.13 -7.22 15.65
C VAL A 440 5.32 -6.35 15.18
N GLU A 441 5.23 -5.05 15.31
CA GLU A 441 6.35 -4.13 15.06
C GLU A 441 7.55 -4.39 15.98
N SER A 442 7.31 -4.89 17.20
CA SER A 442 8.38 -5.28 18.12
C SER A 442 9.13 -6.53 17.68
N TRP A 443 8.60 -7.27 16.73
CA TRP A 443 9.22 -8.50 16.20
C TRP A 443 10.13 -8.23 14.99
N GLN A 444 10.12 -7.04 14.43
CA GLN A 444 10.99 -6.70 13.29
C GLN A 444 12.46 -7.02 13.62
N GLY A 445 13.07 -7.90 12.82
CA GLY A 445 14.44 -8.41 12.98
C GLY A 445 14.58 -9.60 13.91
N LYS A 446 13.57 -10.00 14.67
CA LYS A 446 13.61 -11.24 15.46
C LYS A 446 13.64 -12.45 14.51
N ASN A 447 14.45 -13.43 14.84
CA ASN A 447 14.67 -14.62 14.01
C ASN A 447 15.04 -14.25 12.55
N ASN A 448 15.79 -13.13 12.38
CA ASN A 448 16.20 -12.61 11.07
C ASN A 448 15.03 -12.32 10.10
N THR A 449 13.84 -12.10 10.64
CA THR A 449 12.60 -11.91 9.87
C THR A 449 12.07 -10.49 10.00
N TYR A 450 11.68 -9.93 8.86
CA TYR A 450 11.06 -8.61 8.77
C TYR A 450 9.72 -8.74 8.06
N TYR A 451 8.71 -8.04 8.55
CA TYR A 451 7.34 -8.08 8.04
C TYR A 451 7.02 -6.76 7.34
N ALA A 452 6.52 -6.84 6.13
CA ALA A 452 6.08 -5.72 5.32
C ALA A 452 4.79 -6.09 4.57
N GLY A 453 4.40 -5.27 3.59
CA GLY A 453 3.20 -5.50 2.80
C GLY A 453 1.97 -4.80 3.36
N GLU A 454 0.82 -5.12 2.77
CA GLU A 454 -0.43 -4.38 2.96
C GLU A 454 -0.87 -4.27 4.42
N VAL A 455 -0.81 -5.37 5.17
CA VAL A 455 -1.30 -5.40 6.56
C VAL A 455 -0.49 -4.50 7.49
N MET A 456 0.81 -4.28 7.20
CA MET A 456 1.68 -3.46 8.06
C MET A 456 1.45 -1.95 7.87
N SER A 457 0.76 -1.55 6.80
CA SER A 457 0.41 -0.15 6.51
C SER A 457 -1.04 -0.04 6.03
N PHE A 458 -1.25 0.03 4.74
CA PHE A 458 -2.54 0.04 4.09
C PHE A 458 -2.44 -0.60 2.71
N GLY A 459 -3.57 -1.10 2.17
CA GLY A 459 -3.62 -1.90 0.94
C GLY A 459 -3.56 -1.12 -0.36
N ASP A 460 -3.04 0.10 -0.40
CA ASP A 460 -2.75 0.80 -1.64
C ASP A 460 -1.26 0.72 -2.01
N MET A 461 -0.92 1.17 -3.21
CA MET A 461 0.46 1.10 -3.71
C MET A 461 1.41 2.01 -2.94
N GLU A 462 0.97 3.23 -2.59
CA GLU A 462 1.82 4.23 -1.94
C GLU A 462 2.16 3.80 -0.52
N GLU A 463 1.14 3.52 0.29
CA GLU A 463 1.31 3.14 1.69
C GLU A 463 2.15 1.87 1.83
N THR A 464 1.91 0.90 0.94
CA THR A 464 2.66 -0.37 0.92
C THR A 464 4.13 -0.16 0.51
N ALA A 465 4.39 0.68 -0.49
CA ALA A 465 5.74 1.00 -0.95
C ALA A 465 6.49 1.86 0.09
N GLU A 466 5.83 2.87 0.66
CA GLU A 466 6.41 3.74 1.68
C GLU A 466 6.78 2.95 2.94
N TYR A 467 5.93 1.99 3.37
CA TYR A 467 6.25 1.16 4.52
C TYR A 467 7.52 0.34 4.27
N SER A 468 7.67 -0.25 3.09
CA SER A 468 8.87 -1.01 2.73
C SER A 468 10.12 -0.13 2.70
N LYS A 469 10.03 1.09 2.14
CA LYS A 469 11.09 2.10 2.22
C LYS A 469 11.48 2.37 3.67
N ASN A 470 10.51 2.71 4.52
CA ASN A 470 10.72 3.02 5.93
C ASN A 470 11.31 1.84 6.70
N LEU A 471 10.91 0.60 6.39
CA LEU A 471 11.48 -0.61 6.97
C LEU A 471 12.96 -0.74 6.64
N ILE A 472 13.33 -0.58 5.37
CA ILE A 472 14.72 -0.65 4.94
C ILE A 472 15.57 0.48 5.54
N GLU A 473 15.03 1.68 5.65
CA GLU A 473 15.72 2.81 6.28
C GLU A 473 15.97 2.59 7.77
N ARG A 474 15.09 1.87 8.47
CA ARG A 474 15.18 1.61 9.93
C ARG A 474 16.10 0.44 10.28
N PHE A 475 16.20 -0.59 9.48
CA PHE A 475 16.79 -1.86 9.89
C PHE A 475 17.97 -2.36 9.02
N PHE A 476 18.18 -1.74 7.90
CA PHE A 476 19.24 -2.07 6.94
C PHE A 476 20.12 -0.85 6.64
#